data_fc92e7ad959d59c3996c9c0e9a58af07
#
_entry.id   fc92e7ad959d59c3996c9c0e9a58af07
#
_cell.length_a   1.000
_cell.length_b   1.000
_cell.length_c   1.000
_cell.angle_alpha   90.00
_cell.angle_beta   90.00
_cell.angle_gamma   90.00
#
_symmetry.space_group_name_H-M   'P 1'
#
loop_
_entity.id
_entity.type
_entity.pdbx_description
1 polymer ?
#
loop_
_entity_poly.entity_id
_entity_poly.type
_entity_poly.pdbx_seq_one_letter_code
_entity_poly.pdbx_strand_id
1 'polypeptide(L)'
;MLIEFCKDIAEDACNGKYRAQQVLDYLLMAHRLGKHLIFFPHEVVSILVNSELNASIRRECISIGKQTSAIGGLSHRISIKLVVTQNEYTPEENQKVIQFNPYCNNSFELYEETHLLTENLLDADFYLALVSYYKRKAKVNSVNVCFFPLQGGGDTINLVMEKEITLGHHLCIAIVDSDMKYQGCVQGNTCKQLVETLKRNKSPFCGIYCMHQVREIENLIPYHLICKCTNYKNHKLIKENFDFDMSFFDMKEGIRLKNLFDVRFVNYWRAVLEVHHQNYSKMIKKEVQYRSKKRKSKLIDNIVLDGFGSKLLPCIWEKGQNELMRIDDYQLTISQKKEWLGIGQAIFDWCCSGKSKN
;
A
#
# COMPACT_ATOMS: atom_id res chain seq x y z
N MET A 1 -0.51 10.96 -6.95
CA MET A 1 -0.82 11.80 -5.77
C MET A 1 -1.57 13.07 -6.19
N LEU A 2 -2.41 13.63 -5.33
CA LEU A 2 -2.94 14.99 -5.53
C LEU A 2 -1.83 16.00 -5.26
N ILE A 3 -1.54 16.86 -6.25
CA ILE A 3 -0.53 17.93 -6.15
C ILE A 3 -1.23 19.27 -6.35
N GLU A 4 -1.20 20.08 -5.31
CA GLU A 4 -1.73 21.44 -5.31
C GLU A 4 -0.60 22.45 -5.58
N PHE A 5 -0.82 23.34 -6.56
CA PHE A 5 0.12 24.39 -6.92
C PHE A 5 -0.37 25.72 -6.36
N CYS A 6 0.41 26.36 -5.50
CA CYS A 6 0.01 27.53 -4.77
C CYS A 6 0.32 28.84 -5.49
N LYS A 7 -0.36 29.90 -5.05
CA LYS A 7 -0.32 31.23 -5.63
C LYS A 7 1.06 31.83 -5.67
N ASP A 8 1.82 31.72 -4.56
CA ASP A 8 3.17 32.27 -4.41
C ASP A 8 4.13 31.74 -5.51
N ILE A 9 4.07 30.42 -5.80
CA ILE A 9 4.91 29.83 -6.85
C ILE A 9 4.37 30.15 -8.25
N ALA A 10 3.05 30.30 -8.41
CA ALA A 10 2.46 30.71 -9.67
C ALA A 10 2.88 32.15 -10.06
N GLU A 11 2.86 33.07 -9.09
CA GLU A 11 3.36 34.45 -9.29
C GLU A 11 4.85 34.45 -9.64
N ASP A 12 5.65 33.65 -8.95
CA ASP A 12 7.07 33.49 -9.21
C ASP A 12 7.35 32.95 -10.63
N ALA A 13 6.56 31.99 -11.09
CA ALA A 13 6.66 31.45 -12.46
C ALA A 13 6.34 32.51 -13.52
N CYS A 14 5.29 33.33 -13.31
CA CYS A 14 4.92 34.43 -14.19
C CYS A 14 5.99 35.55 -14.21
N ASN A 15 6.69 35.76 -13.08
CA ASN A 15 7.78 36.73 -12.96
C ASN A 15 9.13 36.19 -13.49
N GLY A 16 9.16 35.02 -14.15
CA GLY A 16 10.34 34.50 -14.80
C GLY A 16 11.33 33.78 -13.86
N LYS A 17 10.95 33.48 -12.62
CA LYS A 17 11.84 32.72 -11.73
C LYS A 17 12.01 31.31 -12.24
N TYR A 18 13.21 30.95 -12.65
CA TYR A 18 13.56 29.69 -13.31
C TYR A 18 13.02 28.44 -12.61
N ARG A 19 13.20 28.34 -11.28
CA ARG A 19 12.75 27.18 -10.51
C ARG A 19 11.23 27.02 -10.49
N ALA A 20 10.51 28.12 -10.35
CA ALA A 20 9.06 28.11 -10.36
C ALA A 20 8.53 27.71 -11.75
N GLN A 21 9.16 28.20 -12.84
CA GLN A 21 8.83 27.79 -14.21
C GLN A 21 9.11 26.32 -14.44
N GLN A 22 10.26 25.82 -14.01
CA GLN A 22 10.62 24.40 -14.12
C GLN A 22 9.60 23.50 -13.41
N VAL A 23 9.17 23.86 -12.20
CA VAL A 23 8.16 23.08 -11.47
C VAL A 23 6.80 23.14 -12.16
N LEU A 24 6.41 24.30 -12.69
CA LEU A 24 5.19 24.42 -13.50
C LEU A 24 5.24 23.48 -14.70
N ASP A 25 6.35 23.45 -15.44
CA ASP A 25 6.54 22.54 -16.59
C ASP A 25 6.45 21.06 -16.18
N TYR A 26 7.02 20.68 -15.03
CA TYR A 26 6.90 19.31 -14.49
C TYR A 26 5.45 18.95 -14.17
N LEU A 27 4.69 19.85 -13.56
CA LEU A 27 3.27 19.62 -13.25
C LEU A 27 2.42 19.50 -14.51
N LEU A 28 2.67 20.35 -15.52
CA LEU A 28 2.01 20.25 -16.82
C LEU A 28 2.35 18.94 -17.54
N MET A 29 3.60 18.49 -17.46
CA MET A 29 4.04 17.20 -17.99
C MET A 29 3.35 16.05 -17.26
N ALA A 30 3.34 16.06 -15.91
CA ALA A 30 2.63 15.07 -15.10
C ALA A 30 1.14 14.99 -15.45
N HIS A 31 0.50 16.14 -15.67
CA HIS A 31 -0.90 16.21 -16.08
C HIS A 31 -1.12 15.57 -17.46
N ARG A 32 -0.29 15.90 -18.46
CA ARG A 32 -0.36 15.30 -19.81
C ARG A 32 -0.20 13.80 -19.79
N LEU A 33 0.77 13.32 -19.04
CA LEU A 33 1.08 11.89 -18.91
C LEU A 33 0.12 11.13 -17.99
N GLY A 34 -0.74 11.83 -17.25
CA GLY A 34 -1.65 11.22 -16.28
C GLY A 34 -0.94 10.58 -15.08
N LYS A 35 0.22 11.14 -14.66
CA LYS A 35 1.03 10.58 -13.58
C LYS A 35 0.53 10.99 -12.19
N HIS A 36 0.04 12.21 -12.08
CA HIS A 36 -0.51 12.79 -10.85
C HIS A 36 -1.86 13.45 -11.11
N LEU A 37 -2.60 13.73 -10.04
CA LEU A 37 -3.80 14.54 -10.08
C LEU A 37 -3.41 15.98 -9.75
N ILE A 38 -3.33 16.85 -10.77
CA ILE A 38 -2.88 18.23 -10.62
C ILE A 38 -4.05 19.13 -10.28
N PHE A 39 -3.92 19.92 -9.24
CA PHE A 39 -4.91 20.86 -8.77
C PHE A 39 -4.36 22.29 -8.78
N PHE A 40 -4.97 23.15 -9.59
CA PHE A 40 -4.74 24.58 -9.58
C PHE A 40 -6.00 25.27 -9.02
N PRO A 41 -5.92 25.91 -7.84
CA PRO A 41 -7.00 26.77 -7.36
C PRO A 41 -7.42 27.83 -8.40
N HIS A 42 -8.66 28.30 -8.34
CA HIS A 42 -9.17 29.26 -9.33
C HIS A 42 -8.32 30.52 -9.46
N GLU A 43 -7.81 31.05 -8.35
CA GLU A 43 -6.90 32.20 -8.36
C GLU A 43 -5.58 31.91 -9.10
N VAL A 44 -5.00 30.72 -8.91
CA VAL A 44 -3.79 30.27 -9.60
C VAL A 44 -4.03 30.16 -11.10
N VAL A 45 -5.15 29.57 -11.50
CA VAL A 45 -5.54 29.50 -12.93
C VAL A 45 -5.63 30.89 -13.52
N SER A 46 -6.28 31.86 -12.84
CA SER A 46 -6.40 33.23 -13.27
C SER A 46 -5.04 33.92 -13.46
N ILE A 47 -4.12 33.77 -12.54
CA ILE A 47 -2.76 34.31 -12.62
C ILE A 47 -2.02 33.74 -13.84
N LEU A 48 -1.99 32.42 -14.00
CA LEU A 48 -1.23 31.76 -15.06
C LEU A 48 -1.80 32.07 -16.46
N VAL A 49 -3.13 32.16 -16.61
CA VAL A 49 -3.78 32.40 -17.89
C VAL A 49 -3.62 33.85 -18.35
N ASN A 50 -3.63 34.81 -17.43
CA ASN A 50 -3.48 36.25 -17.74
C ASN A 50 -2.01 36.70 -17.79
N SER A 51 -1.04 35.80 -17.65
CA SER A 51 0.38 36.11 -17.71
C SER A 51 0.94 36.12 -19.14
N GLU A 52 2.21 36.55 -19.28
CA GLU A 52 2.96 36.51 -20.55
C GLU A 52 3.62 35.12 -20.80
N LEU A 53 3.24 34.08 -20.07
CA LEU A 53 3.69 32.73 -20.34
C LEU A 53 3.34 32.28 -21.77
N ASN A 54 4.11 31.32 -22.29
CA ASN A 54 3.89 30.76 -23.63
C ASN A 54 2.42 30.33 -23.83
N ALA A 55 1.86 30.57 -25.01
CA ALA A 55 0.47 30.25 -25.36
C ALA A 55 0.14 28.74 -25.13
N SER A 56 1.12 27.83 -25.33
CA SER A 56 0.95 26.40 -25.06
C SER A 56 0.75 26.13 -23.56
N ILE A 57 1.57 26.73 -22.70
CA ILE A 57 1.47 26.62 -21.24
C ILE A 57 0.10 27.16 -20.79
N ARG A 58 -0.30 28.35 -21.24
CA ARG A 58 -1.60 28.95 -20.86
C ARG A 58 -2.79 28.09 -21.26
N ARG A 59 -2.78 27.46 -22.46
CA ARG A 59 -3.84 26.52 -22.89
C ARG A 59 -3.93 25.32 -21.95
N GLU A 60 -2.81 24.81 -21.48
CA GLU A 60 -2.79 23.68 -20.58
C GLU A 60 -3.28 24.04 -19.18
N CYS A 61 -2.90 25.23 -18.68
CA CYS A 61 -3.44 25.78 -17.43
C CYS A 61 -4.97 25.94 -17.49
N ILE A 62 -5.51 26.40 -18.64
CA ILE A 62 -6.97 26.45 -18.87
C ILE A 62 -7.58 25.04 -18.82
N SER A 63 -6.91 24.05 -19.40
CA SER A 63 -7.38 22.66 -19.38
C SER A 63 -7.43 22.07 -17.97
N ILE A 64 -6.43 22.35 -17.13
CA ILE A 64 -6.42 21.98 -15.70
C ILE A 64 -7.53 22.75 -14.97
N GLY A 65 -7.66 24.06 -15.25
CA GLY A 65 -8.66 24.93 -14.66
C GLY A 65 -10.11 24.45 -14.85
N LYS A 66 -10.42 23.82 -15.98
CA LYS A 66 -11.75 23.22 -16.22
C LYS A 66 -12.08 22.08 -15.25
N GLN A 67 -11.10 21.49 -14.60
CA GLN A 67 -11.26 20.37 -13.65
C GLN A 67 -11.18 20.85 -12.20
N THR A 68 -10.84 22.11 -11.93
CA THR A 68 -10.58 22.65 -10.58
C THR A 68 -11.73 22.37 -9.61
N SER A 69 -12.97 22.67 -10.01
CA SER A 69 -14.13 22.44 -9.11
C SER A 69 -14.35 20.96 -8.80
N ALA A 70 -14.16 20.07 -9.78
CA ALA A 70 -14.32 18.64 -9.59
C ALA A 70 -13.20 18.06 -8.69
N ILE A 71 -11.96 18.49 -8.90
CA ILE A 71 -10.80 18.07 -8.10
C ILE A 71 -10.89 18.66 -6.69
N GLY A 72 -11.29 19.93 -6.53
CA GLY A 72 -11.52 20.56 -5.23
C GLY A 72 -12.56 19.80 -4.40
N GLY A 73 -13.67 19.36 -5.02
CA GLY A 73 -14.65 18.50 -4.36
C GLY A 73 -14.14 17.10 -3.96
N LEU A 74 -13.07 16.62 -4.62
CA LEU A 74 -12.41 15.35 -4.28
C LEU A 74 -11.34 15.52 -3.18
N SER A 75 -10.77 16.71 -3.03
CA SER A 75 -9.66 16.97 -2.09
C SER A 75 -9.98 16.53 -0.67
N HIS A 76 -11.23 16.73 -0.20
CA HIS A 76 -11.70 16.30 1.12
C HIS A 76 -11.76 14.77 1.32
N ARG A 77 -11.62 13.98 0.25
CA ARG A 77 -11.58 12.50 0.29
C ARG A 77 -10.19 11.93 0.20
N ILE A 78 -9.19 12.79 0.08
CA ILE A 78 -7.78 12.46 -0.05
C ILE A 78 -7.10 12.84 1.27
N SER A 79 -6.56 11.86 1.98
CA SER A 79 -5.99 12.08 3.31
C SER A 79 -4.56 12.65 3.25
N ILE A 80 -3.89 12.53 2.10
CA ILE A 80 -2.51 13.01 1.91
C ILE A 80 -2.41 13.73 0.57
N LYS A 81 -1.94 14.98 0.58
CA LYS A 81 -1.63 15.73 -0.63
C LYS A 81 -0.24 16.36 -0.58
N LEU A 82 0.35 16.60 -1.74
CA LEU A 82 1.55 17.40 -1.88
C LEU A 82 1.16 18.84 -2.23
N VAL A 83 1.74 19.82 -1.54
CA VAL A 83 1.49 21.24 -1.78
C VAL A 83 2.78 21.92 -2.19
N VAL A 84 2.77 22.52 -3.37
CA VAL A 84 3.92 23.24 -3.94
C VAL A 84 3.83 24.71 -3.52
N THR A 85 4.62 25.09 -2.53
CA THR A 85 4.66 26.45 -1.94
C THR A 85 5.99 26.73 -1.25
N GLN A 86 6.40 27.99 -1.18
CA GLN A 86 7.51 28.44 -0.32
C GLN A 86 7.05 28.93 1.06
N ASN A 87 5.76 29.18 1.22
CA ASN A 87 5.16 29.68 2.46
C ASN A 87 4.68 28.52 3.35
N GLU A 88 4.48 28.80 4.64
CA GLU A 88 3.82 27.85 5.54
C GLU A 88 2.40 27.57 5.05
N TYR A 89 2.04 26.29 4.97
CA TYR A 89 0.72 25.83 4.56
C TYR A 89 -0.03 25.22 5.73
N THR A 90 -1.23 25.73 6.00
CA THR A 90 -2.10 25.18 7.05
C THR A 90 -2.98 24.08 6.45
N PRO A 91 -2.82 22.81 6.86
CA PRO A 91 -3.64 21.72 6.35
C PRO A 91 -5.10 21.85 6.82
N GLU A 92 -6.01 21.31 6.02
CA GLU A 92 -7.39 21.08 6.45
C GLU A 92 -7.46 20.02 7.56
N GLU A 93 -8.54 20.01 8.33
CA GLU A 93 -8.77 19.03 9.38
C GLU A 93 -8.72 17.60 8.80
N ASN A 94 -7.96 16.70 9.44
CA ASN A 94 -7.75 15.32 9.03
C ASN A 94 -6.97 15.10 7.72
N GLN A 95 -6.30 16.13 7.17
CA GLN A 95 -5.49 16.01 5.97
C GLN A 95 -4.00 16.15 6.31
N LYS A 96 -3.19 15.21 5.86
CA LYS A 96 -1.72 15.30 5.91
C LYS A 96 -1.21 16.02 4.67
N VAL A 97 -0.36 17.03 4.88
CA VAL A 97 0.26 17.78 3.80
C VAL A 97 1.75 17.47 3.74
N ILE A 98 2.21 17.15 2.54
CA ILE A 98 3.62 17.10 2.19
C ILE A 98 3.94 18.43 1.51
N GLN A 99 4.68 19.31 2.19
CA GLN A 99 5.07 20.58 1.62
C GLN A 99 6.31 20.42 0.74
N PHE A 100 6.24 20.92 -0.48
CA PHE A 100 7.34 20.96 -1.43
C PHE A 100 7.71 22.41 -1.73
N ASN A 101 8.92 22.82 -1.33
CA ASN A 101 9.47 24.12 -1.67
C ASN A 101 10.44 23.97 -2.85
N PRO A 102 10.12 24.54 -4.04
CA PRO A 102 10.97 24.44 -5.24
C PRO A 102 12.41 24.94 -5.05
N TYR A 103 12.61 25.85 -4.14
CA TYR A 103 13.91 26.48 -3.90
C TYR A 103 14.81 25.69 -2.94
N CYS A 104 14.22 24.76 -2.19
CA CYS A 104 14.94 23.89 -1.25
C CYS A 104 15.12 22.46 -1.76
N ASN A 105 14.20 21.97 -2.64
CA ASN A 105 14.16 20.58 -3.10
C ASN A 105 14.57 20.49 -4.58
N ASN A 106 15.87 20.54 -4.83
CA ASN A 106 16.41 20.70 -6.18
C ASN A 106 16.38 19.46 -7.08
N SER A 107 16.32 18.24 -6.50
CA SER A 107 16.45 16.97 -7.24
C SER A 107 15.12 16.27 -7.48
N PHE A 108 13.98 16.82 -7.04
CA PHE A 108 12.71 16.11 -7.06
C PHE A 108 12.01 16.21 -8.43
N GLU A 109 11.59 15.09 -8.97
CA GLU A 109 11.02 14.95 -10.31
C GLU A 109 9.49 14.76 -10.23
N LEU A 110 8.74 15.89 -10.08
CA LEU A 110 7.29 15.89 -9.94
C LEU A 110 6.52 15.37 -11.18
N TYR A 111 7.19 15.06 -12.28
CA TYR A 111 6.56 14.53 -13.48
C TYR A 111 6.54 12.99 -13.52
N GLU A 112 7.31 12.32 -12.65
CA GLU A 112 7.32 10.87 -12.58
C GLU A 112 6.24 10.34 -11.62
N GLU A 113 5.77 9.11 -11.85
CA GLU A 113 4.79 8.48 -10.98
C GLU A 113 5.35 8.14 -9.60
N THR A 114 4.46 8.03 -8.63
CA THR A 114 4.81 7.53 -7.30
C THR A 114 5.32 6.09 -7.39
N HIS A 115 6.42 5.78 -6.72
CA HIS A 115 6.91 4.42 -6.56
C HIS A 115 6.07 3.67 -5.52
N LEU A 116 5.52 2.52 -5.92
CA LEU A 116 4.86 1.59 -5.00
C LEU A 116 5.83 0.46 -4.66
N LEU A 117 6.43 0.54 -3.48
CA LEU A 117 7.39 -0.44 -2.99
C LEU A 117 6.65 -1.60 -2.32
N THR A 118 6.85 -2.80 -2.82
CA THR A 118 6.24 -4.05 -2.34
C THR A 118 7.30 -5.13 -2.17
N GLU A 119 7.00 -6.20 -1.45
CA GLU A 119 7.95 -7.31 -1.31
C GLU A 119 8.21 -7.99 -2.67
N ASN A 120 7.13 -8.22 -3.45
CA ASN A 120 7.21 -8.80 -4.79
C ASN A 120 6.40 -7.95 -5.78
N LEU A 121 6.74 -8.00 -7.08
CA LEU A 121 6.00 -7.27 -8.12
C LEU A 121 4.54 -7.71 -8.23
N LEU A 122 4.26 -9.00 -8.04
CA LEU A 122 2.90 -9.54 -8.08
C LEU A 122 2.00 -8.95 -6.98
N ASP A 123 2.58 -8.53 -5.84
CA ASP A 123 1.83 -7.89 -4.77
C ASP A 123 1.24 -6.56 -5.26
N ALA A 124 2.02 -5.79 -6.04
CA ALA A 124 1.55 -4.53 -6.62
C ALA A 124 0.36 -4.74 -7.56
N ASP A 125 0.38 -5.81 -8.36
CA ASP A 125 -0.73 -6.18 -9.23
C ASP A 125 -1.98 -6.55 -8.42
N PHE A 126 -1.81 -7.35 -7.36
CA PHE A 126 -2.93 -7.73 -6.48
C PHE A 126 -3.55 -6.50 -5.79
N TYR A 127 -2.73 -5.53 -5.38
CA TYR A 127 -3.22 -4.30 -4.75
C TYR A 127 -4.11 -3.44 -5.66
N LEU A 128 -4.04 -3.58 -6.98
CA LEU A 128 -4.99 -2.93 -7.89
C LEU A 128 -6.44 -3.36 -7.63
N ALA A 129 -6.67 -4.60 -7.18
CA ALA A 129 -8.01 -5.04 -6.80
C ALA A 129 -8.51 -4.31 -5.53
N LEU A 130 -7.62 -4.08 -4.56
CA LEU A 130 -7.94 -3.36 -3.33
C LEU A 130 -8.23 -1.88 -3.62
N VAL A 131 -7.43 -1.26 -4.48
CA VAL A 131 -7.67 0.10 -4.95
C VAL A 131 -9.01 0.21 -5.68
N SER A 132 -9.33 -0.74 -6.55
CA SER A 132 -10.62 -0.79 -7.26
C SER A 132 -11.80 -0.91 -6.29
N TYR A 133 -11.67 -1.75 -5.26
CA TYR A 133 -12.67 -1.87 -4.20
C TYR A 133 -12.81 -0.56 -3.41
N TYR A 134 -11.72 0.04 -2.95
CA TYR A 134 -11.73 1.33 -2.25
C TYR A 134 -12.41 2.42 -3.09
N LYS A 135 -12.04 2.56 -4.36
CA LYS A 135 -12.62 3.57 -5.26
C LYS A 135 -14.14 3.45 -5.38
N ARG A 136 -14.67 2.21 -5.44
CA ARG A 136 -16.12 1.98 -5.45
C ARG A 136 -16.77 2.43 -4.14
N LYS A 137 -16.16 2.10 -2.99
CA LYS A 137 -16.69 2.45 -1.65
C LYS A 137 -16.62 3.96 -1.37
N ALA A 138 -15.51 4.58 -1.73
CA ALA A 138 -15.31 6.02 -1.57
C ALA A 138 -16.02 6.86 -2.65
N LYS A 139 -16.65 6.22 -3.67
CA LYS A 139 -17.30 6.89 -4.82
C LYS A 139 -16.34 7.84 -5.58
N VAL A 140 -15.11 7.39 -5.79
CA VAL A 140 -14.04 8.12 -6.52
C VAL A 140 -13.61 7.39 -7.79
N ASN A 141 -14.52 6.66 -8.44
CA ASN A 141 -14.25 5.83 -9.62
C ASN A 141 -13.68 6.61 -10.81
N SER A 142 -13.99 7.90 -10.92
CA SER A 142 -13.51 8.77 -12.01
C SER A 142 -12.01 9.12 -11.91
N VAL A 143 -11.40 8.93 -10.75
CA VAL A 143 -9.97 9.19 -10.53
C VAL A 143 -9.17 7.95 -10.89
N ASN A 144 -8.12 8.10 -11.68
CA ASN A 144 -7.20 7.01 -11.98
C ASN A 144 -6.17 6.83 -10.86
N VAL A 145 -5.44 5.72 -10.92
CA VAL A 145 -4.28 5.44 -10.07
C VAL A 145 -3.13 5.05 -10.99
N CYS A 146 -1.98 5.68 -10.80
CA CYS A 146 -0.77 5.44 -11.56
C CYS A 146 0.41 5.35 -10.59
N PHE A 147 1.22 4.30 -10.71
CA PHE A 147 2.42 4.10 -9.93
C PHE A 147 3.44 3.27 -10.68
N PHE A 148 4.70 3.42 -10.34
CA PHE A 148 5.77 2.55 -10.76
C PHE A 148 5.96 1.45 -9.71
N PRO A 149 5.77 0.15 -10.06
CA PRO A 149 5.98 -0.93 -9.11
C PRO A 149 7.47 -1.14 -8.85
N LEU A 150 7.87 -1.09 -7.57
CA LEU A 150 9.24 -1.27 -7.13
C LEU A 150 9.34 -2.49 -6.23
N GLN A 151 10.22 -3.44 -6.60
CA GLN A 151 10.40 -4.67 -5.82
C GLN A 151 11.39 -4.48 -4.69
N GLY A 152 10.99 -4.80 -3.47
CA GLY A 152 11.83 -4.72 -2.28
C GLY A 152 12.65 -5.97 -1.98
N GLY A 153 12.19 -7.15 -2.42
CA GLY A 153 12.89 -8.42 -2.21
C GLY A 153 12.89 -8.91 -0.75
N GLY A 154 11.74 -8.80 -0.05
CA GLY A 154 11.59 -9.29 1.32
C GLY A 154 12.56 -8.59 2.30
N ASP A 155 13.58 -9.29 2.78
CA ASP A 155 14.54 -8.77 3.77
C ASP A 155 15.31 -7.51 3.33
N THR A 156 15.33 -7.19 2.03
CA THR A 156 16.07 -6.04 1.48
C THR A 156 15.22 -4.80 1.24
N ILE A 157 13.94 -4.86 1.49
CA ILE A 157 12.98 -3.76 1.23
C ILE A 157 13.36 -2.45 1.96
N ASN A 158 13.94 -2.56 3.15
CA ASN A 158 14.44 -1.42 3.91
C ASN A 158 15.62 -0.72 3.22
N LEU A 159 16.50 -1.47 2.55
CA LEU A 159 17.62 -0.91 1.79
C LEU A 159 17.14 -0.19 0.52
N VAL A 160 16.10 -0.72 -0.13
CA VAL A 160 15.46 -0.06 -1.27
C VAL A 160 14.83 1.25 -0.82
N MET A 161 14.10 1.26 0.29
CA MET A 161 13.52 2.48 0.87
C MET A 161 14.60 3.51 1.25
N GLU A 162 15.70 3.09 1.87
CA GLU A 162 16.83 3.99 2.17
C GLU A 162 17.41 4.63 0.91
N LYS A 163 17.49 3.87 -0.18
CA LYS A 163 17.95 4.38 -1.47
C LYS A 163 16.99 5.41 -2.05
N GLU A 164 15.68 5.14 -2.03
CA GLU A 164 14.64 6.09 -2.48
C GLU A 164 14.72 7.41 -1.68
N ILE A 165 14.86 7.32 -0.36
CA ILE A 165 15.02 8.49 0.52
C ILE A 165 16.30 9.27 0.19
N THR A 166 17.42 8.56 -0.02
CA THR A 166 18.73 9.17 -0.26
C THR A 166 18.79 9.86 -1.63
N LEU A 167 18.22 9.24 -2.66
CA LEU A 167 18.11 9.83 -4.00
C LEU A 167 17.18 11.04 -3.98
N GLY A 168 16.06 10.96 -3.27
CA GLY A 168 15.12 12.07 -3.09
C GLY A 168 14.49 12.56 -4.40
N HIS A 169 14.32 11.68 -5.40
CA HIS A 169 13.78 12.06 -6.70
C HIS A 169 12.28 11.83 -6.81
N HIS A 170 11.73 10.84 -6.10
CA HIS A 170 10.36 10.37 -6.29
C HIS A 170 9.56 10.33 -4.99
N LEU A 171 8.25 10.42 -5.15
CA LEU A 171 7.33 9.99 -4.10
C LEU A 171 7.39 8.46 -3.99
N CYS A 172 7.43 7.93 -2.78
CA CYS A 172 7.46 6.49 -2.56
C CYS A 172 6.54 6.07 -1.42
N ILE A 173 5.75 5.04 -1.63
CA ILE A 173 4.99 4.38 -0.56
C ILE A 173 5.31 2.90 -0.53
N ALA A 174 5.68 2.37 0.65
CA ALA A 174 5.82 0.94 0.88
C ALA A 174 4.54 0.36 1.47
N ILE A 175 4.14 -0.81 0.96
CA ILE A 175 3.09 -1.64 1.56
C ILE A 175 3.75 -2.94 1.99
N VAL A 176 3.63 -3.28 3.28
CA VAL A 176 4.32 -4.45 3.84
C VAL A 176 3.43 -5.29 4.74
N ASP A 177 3.73 -6.57 4.77
CA ASP A 177 3.10 -7.55 5.64
C ASP A 177 3.31 -7.22 7.11
N SER A 178 2.37 -7.58 7.96
CA SER A 178 2.51 -7.39 9.40
C SER A 178 3.36 -8.46 10.06
N ASP A 179 3.39 -9.66 9.50
CA ASP A 179 3.96 -10.89 10.08
C ASP A 179 3.42 -11.23 11.49
N MET A 180 2.32 -10.61 11.89
CA MET A 180 1.68 -10.88 13.18
C MET A 180 1.13 -12.31 13.21
N LYS A 181 1.38 -13.03 14.29
CA LYS A 181 0.97 -14.42 14.43
C LYS A 181 -0.40 -14.57 15.09
N TYR A 182 -0.92 -13.52 15.66
CA TYR A 182 -2.24 -13.39 16.29
C TYR A 182 -2.55 -11.92 16.50
N GLN A 183 -3.79 -11.59 16.72
CA GLN A 183 -4.23 -10.21 16.94
C GLN A 183 -3.53 -9.59 18.17
N GLY A 184 -2.95 -8.41 17.97
CA GLY A 184 -2.19 -7.70 19.02
C GLY A 184 -0.78 -8.23 19.24
N CYS A 185 -0.30 -9.15 18.40
CA CYS A 185 1.11 -9.55 18.39
C CYS A 185 1.98 -8.41 17.89
N VAL A 186 3.25 -8.44 18.25
CA VAL A 186 4.24 -7.49 17.72
C VAL A 186 4.46 -7.75 16.23
N GLN A 187 4.51 -6.68 15.44
CA GLN A 187 4.81 -6.73 14.02
C GLN A 187 6.16 -7.39 13.72
N GLY A 188 6.31 -7.93 12.53
CA GLY A 188 7.53 -8.55 12.03
C GLY A 188 8.71 -7.57 11.89
N ASN A 189 9.88 -8.13 11.62
CA ASN A 189 11.11 -7.33 11.53
C ASN A 189 11.10 -6.39 10.34
N THR A 190 10.59 -6.80 9.20
CA THR A 190 10.51 -5.99 7.96
C THR A 190 9.76 -4.68 8.22
N CYS A 191 8.55 -4.75 8.79
CA CYS A 191 7.76 -3.58 9.12
C CYS A 191 8.48 -2.67 10.13
N LYS A 192 9.08 -3.24 11.19
CA LYS A 192 9.82 -2.45 12.20
C LYS A 192 11.01 -1.72 11.59
N GLN A 193 11.84 -2.40 10.82
CA GLN A 193 13.01 -1.81 10.17
C GLN A 193 12.62 -0.65 9.24
N LEU A 194 11.57 -0.82 8.44
CA LEU A 194 11.07 0.26 7.56
C LEU A 194 10.56 1.46 8.36
N VAL A 195 9.80 1.23 9.43
CA VAL A 195 9.32 2.32 10.31
C VAL A 195 10.50 3.05 10.94
N GLU A 196 11.52 2.34 11.39
CA GLU A 196 12.75 2.94 11.95
C GLU A 196 13.53 3.73 10.90
N THR A 197 13.65 3.20 9.68
CA THR A 197 14.30 3.87 8.54
C THR A 197 13.62 5.20 8.23
N LEU A 198 12.29 5.23 8.14
CA LEU A 198 11.54 6.46 7.90
C LEU A 198 11.67 7.47 9.05
N LYS A 199 11.62 7.00 10.31
CA LYS A 199 11.79 7.86 11.49
C LYS A 199 13.18 8.50 11.55
N ARG A 200 14.22 7.73 11.20
CA ARG A 200 15.61 8.20 11.20
C ARG A 200 15.86 9.25 10.12
N ASN A 201 15.36 9.03 8.92
CA ASN A 201 15.64 9.89 7.78
C ASN A 201 14.67 11.06 7.62
N LYS A 202 13.48 11.00 8.26
CA LYS A 202 12.47 12.08 8.27
C LYS A 202 12.08 12.61 6.88
N SER A 203 12.17 11.78 5.82
CA SER A 203 11.76 12.20 4.48
C SER A 203 10.23 12.34 4.44
N PRO A 204 9.69 13.50 4.05
CA PRO A 204 8.26 13.68 3.89
C PRO A 204 7.72 13.00 2.62
N PHE A 205 8.61 12.69 1.65
CA PHE A 205 8.27 12.16 0.33
C PHE A 205 8.13 10.64 0.30
N CYS A 206 8.45 9.98 1.41
CA CYS A 206 8.34 8.54 1.55
C CYS A 206 7.36 8.18 2.67
N GLY A 207 6.52 7.17 2.42
CA GLY A 207 5.53 6.67 3.36
C GLY A 207 5.57 5.16 3.50
N ILE A 208 4.87 4.66 4.52
CA ILE A 208 4.69 3.23 4.76
C ILE A 208 3.27 2.95 5.21
N TYR A 209 2.72 1.86 4.71
CA TYR A 209 1.53 1.21 5.25
C TYR A 209 1.92 -0.19 5.71
N CYS A 210 1.92 -0.43 7.02
CA CYS A 210 2.07 -1.76 7.58
C CYS A 210 0.70 -2.37 7.79
N MET A 211 0.44 -3.56 7.26
CA MET A 211 -0.80 -4.30 7.53
C MET A 211 -0.99 -4.46 9.05
N HIS A 212 -2.21 -4.43 9.51
CA HIS A 212 -2.52 -4.52 10.96
C HIS A 212 -3.76 -5.33 11.28
N GLN A 213 -4.61 -5.63 10.29
CA GLN A 213 -5.80 -6.48 10.46
C GLN A 213 -5.56 -7.91 9.97
N VAL A 214 -4.47 -8.14 9.24
CA VAL A 214 -4.08 -9.44 8.70
C VAL A 214 -2.57 -9.64 8.83
N ARG A 215 -2.10 -10.88 8.68
CA ARG A 215 -0.69 -11.23 8.81
C ARG A 215 0.12 -10.88 7.55
N GLU A 216 -0.36 -11.33 6.39
CA GLU A 216 0.34 -11.25 5.11
C GLU A 216 -0.67 -11.06 3.96
N ILE A 217 -0.18 -10.71 2.79
CA ILE A 217 -1.00 -10.44 1.61
C ILE A 217 -1.92 -11.62 1.26
N GLU A 218 -1.51 -12.86 1.46
CA GLU A 218 -2.32 -14.04 1.19
C GLU A 218 -3.58 -14.11 2.06
N ASN A 219 -3.57 -13.52 3.26
CA ASN A 219 -4.77 -13.42 4.10
C ASN A 219 -5.83 -12.47 3.53
N LEU A 220 -5.45 -11.61 2.56
CA LEU A 220 -6.38 -10.73 1.86
C LEU A 220 -7.19 -11.47 0.79
N ILE A 221 -6.79 -12.67 0.41
CA ILE A 221 -7.50 -13.47 -0.60
C ILE A 221 -8.81 -13.97 0.00
N PRO A 222 -9.98 -13.65 -0.62
CA PRO A 222 -11.26 -14.18 -0.18
C PRO A 222 -11.28 -15.70 -0.20
N TYR A 223 -11.72 -16.33 0.89
CA TYR A 223 -11.67 -17.80 1.05
C TYR A 223 -12.39 -18.56 -0.07
N HIS A 224 -13.52 -18.05 -0.56
CA HIS A 224 -14.26 -18.68 -1.65
C HIS A 224 -13.44 -18.81 -2.95
N LEU A 225 -12.47 -17.90 -3.20
CA LEU A 225 -11.57 -18.00 -4.36
C LEU A 225 -10.54 -19.12 -4.17
N ILE A 226 -10.06 -19.30 -2.93
CA ILE A 226 -9.17 -20.43 -2.62
C ILE A 226 -9.92 -21.75 -2.84
N CYS A 227 -11.17 -21.84 -2.38
CA CYS A 227 -12.02 -23.02 -2.56
C CYS A 227 -12.30 -23.36 -4.04
N LYS A 228 -12.46 -22.34 -4.89
CA LYS A 228 -12.66 -22.52 -6.33
C LYS A 228 -11.39 -22.94 -7.06
N CYS A 229 -10.22 -22.69 -6.50
CA CYS A 229 -8.95 -23.03 -7.14
C CYS A 229 -8.71 -24.53 -7.13
N THR A 230 -8.72 -25.15 -8.32
CA THR A 230 -8.56 -26.60 -8.48
C THR A 230 -7.27 -27.15 -7.86
N ASN A 231 -6.21 -26.33 -7.75
CA ASN A 231 -4.95 -26.72 -7.16
C ASN A 231 -5.07 -27.01 -5.66
N TYR A 232 -6.06 -26.41 -4.97
CA TYR A 232 -6.25 -26.51 -3.53
C TYR A 232 -7.48 -27.31 -3.09
N LYS A 233 -8.33 -27.80 -4.03
CA LYS A 233 -9.54 -28.56 -3.72
C LYS A 233 -9.31 -29.78 -2.82
N ASN A 234 -8.09 -30.32 -2.82
CA ASN A 234 -7.69 -31.47 -2.01
C ASN A 234 -7.00 -31.07 -0.70
N HIS A 235 -6.79 -29.77 -0.48
CA HIS A 235 -6.18 -29.28 0.75
C HIS A 235 -7.08 -29.59 1.96
N LYS A 236 -6.46 -29.97 3.09
CA LYS A 236 -7.18 -30.40 4.29
C LYS A 236 -8.14 -29.33 4.79
N LEU A 237 -7.69 -28.06 4.85
CA LEU A 237 -8.50 -26.92 5.29
C LEU A 237 -9.76 -26.71 4.44
N ILE A 238 -9.72 -27.06 3.16
CA ILE A 238 -10.88 -26.95 2.26
C ILE A 238 -11.80 -28.15 2.43
N LYS A 239 -11.24 -29.37 2.45
CA LYS A 239 -12.03 -30.61 2.56
C LYS A 239 -12.82 -30.71 3.87
N GLU A 240 -12.26 -30.22 4.95
CA GLU A 240 -12.86 -30.28 6.28
C GLU A 240 -13.73 -29.05 6.59
N ASN A 241 -13.99 -28.18 5.59
CA ASN A 241 -14.79 -26.97 5.72
C ASN A 241 -14.44 -26.15 6.97
N PHE A 242 -13.14 -25.84 7.11
CA PHE A 242 -12.70 -25.08 8.27
C PHE A 242 -13.31 -23.68 8.27
N ASP A 243 -14.15 -23.43 9.25
CA ASP A 243 -14.73 -22.12 9.52
C ASP A 243 -13.99 -21.47 10.72
N PHE A 244 -12.86 -20.85 10.43
CA PHE A 244 -12.14 -20.04 11.42
C PHE A 244 -11.56 -18.78 10.77
N ASP A 245 -11.30 -17.77 11.61
CA ASP A 245 -10.69 -16.52 11.12
C ASP A 245 -9.23 -16.77 10.73
N MET A 246 -8.96 -16.70 9.42
CA MET A 246 -7.62 -16.88 8.86
C MET A 246 -6.79 -15.58 8.85
N SER A 247 -7.25 -14.48 9.44
CA SER A 247 -6.58 -13.17 9.35
C SER A 247 -5.11 -13.19 9.78
N PHE A 248 -4.77 -14.01 10.75
CA PHE A 248 -3.39 -14.14 11.24
C PHE A 248 -2.81 -15.56 11.03
N PHE A 249 -3.49 -16.38 10.26
CA PHE A 249 -2.98 -17.69 9.86
C PHE A 249 -1.81 -17.52 8.89
N ASP A 250 -0.76 -18.32 9.05
CA ASP A 250 0.32 -18.39 8.09
C ASP A 250 -0.17 -19.14 6.85
N MET A 251 -0.60 -18.38 5.85
CA MET A 251 -1.20 -18.96 4.63
C MET A 251 -0.17 -19.77 3.83
N LYS A 252 1.11 -19.45 3.94
CA LYS A 252 2.19 -20.16 3.25
C LYS A 252 2.64 -21.41 4.00
N GLU A 253 2.99 -21.25 5.27
CA GLU A 253 3.64 -22.30 6.04
C GLU A 253 2.69 -23.07 6.97
N GLY A 254 1.56 -22.49 7.37
CA GLY A 254 0.64 -23.04 8.35
C GLY A 254 1.13 -22.93 9.80
N ILE A 255 0.65 -23.79 10.67
CA ILE A 255 1.05 -23.84 12.08
C ILE A 255 2.14 -24.91 12.25
N ARG A 256 3.30 -24.50 12.74
CA ARG A 256 4.42 -25.36 13.06
C ARG A 256 4.52 -25.61 14.56
N LEU A 257 5.13 -26.71 14.95
CA LEU A 257 5.30 -27.08 16.36
C LEU A 257 6.01 -25.98 17.19
N LYS A 258 6.96 -25.24 16.57
CA LYS A 258 7.64 -24.11 17.21
C LYS A 258 6.69 -23.01 17.69
N ASN A 259 5.56 -22.81 17.01
CA ASN A 259 4.58 -21.78 17.35
C ASN A 259 3.85 -22.10 18.66
N LEU A 260 3.77 -23.41 19.03
CA LEU A 260 3.06 -23.87 20.21
C LEU A 260 3.82 -23.63 21.52
N PHE A 261 5.05 -23.10 21.46
CA PHE A 261 5.79 -22.68 22.66
C PHE A 261 5.46 -21.27 23.12
N ASP A 262 4.74 -20.48 22.31
CA ASP A 262 4.17 -19.20 22.71
C ASP A 262 2.76 -19.43 23.27
N VAL A 263 2.59 -19.21 24.58
CA VAL A 263 1.30 -19.39 25.27
C VAL A 263 0.20 -18.50 24.69
N ARG A 264 0.54 -17.27 24.27
CA ARG A 264 -0.43 -16.33 23.67
C ARG A 264 -0.88 -16.83 22.30
N PHE A 265 0.05 -17.38 21.51
CA PHE A 265 -0.25 -18.04 20.25
C PHE A 265 -1.22 -19.20 20.45
N VAL A 266 -0.91 -20.12 21.40
CA VAL A 266 -1.77 -21.27 21.71
C VAL A 266 -3.15 -20.85 22.18
N ASN A 267 -3.24 -19.81 23.02
CA ASN A 267 -4.54 -19.31 23.50
C ASN A 267 -5.37 -18.73 22.37
N TYR A 268 -4.76 -17.99 21.45
CA TYR A 268 -5.45 -17.42 20.27
C TYR A 268 -5.96 -18.53 19.33
N TRP A 269 -5.10 -19.50 19.02
CA TRP A 269 -5.41 -20.59 18.09
C TRP A 269 -6.06 -21.80 18.75
N ARG A 270 -6.47 -21.73 20.03
CA ARG A 270 -6.99 -22.86 20.82
C ARG A 270 -8.09 -23.63 20.11
N ALA A 271 -9.13 -22.95 19.63
CA ALA A 271 -10.26 -23.60 18.98
C ALA A 271 -9.83 -24.39 17.73
N VAL A 272 -8.94 -23.82 16.91
CA VAL A 272 -8.38 -24.46 15.71
C VAL A 272 -7.53 -25.67 16.10
N LEU A 273 -6.70 -25.51 17.12
CA LEU A 273 -5.83 -26.58 17.60
C LEU A 273 -6.62 -27.72 18.22
N GLU A 274 -7.68 -27.50 18.95
CA GLU A 274 -8.53 -28.51 19.59
C GLU A 274 -9.24 -29.41 18.58
N VAL A 275 -9.68 -28.88 17.47
CA VAL A 275 -10.28 -29.66 16.39
C VAL A 275 -9.28 -30.62 15.73
N HIS A 276 -7.99 -30.21 15.67
CA HIS A 276 -6.92 -31.03 15.02
C HIS A 276 -6.13 -31.90 15.96
N HIS A 277 -6.57 -32.08 17.15
CA HIS A 277 -5.77 -32.31 18.38
C HIS A 277 -5.45 -33.72 18.79
N GLN A 278 -5.84 -34.75 18.08
CA GLN A 278 -5.46 -36.11 18.54
C GLN A 278 -3.93 -36.35 18.64
N ASN A 279 -3.14 -35.53 17.89
CA ASN A 279 -1.68 -35.71 17.84
C ASN A 279 -0.84 -34.62 18.56
N TYR A 280 -1.38 -33.46 18.81
CA TYR A 280 -0.66 -32.27 19.28
C TYR A 280 -0.11 -32.47 20.72
N SER A 281 -0.90 -32.94 21.67
CA SER A 281 -0.43 -33.21 23.04
C SER A 281 0.70 -34.23 23.06
N LYS A 282 0.67 -35.23 22.17
CA LYS A 282 1.75 -36.22 22.03
C LYS A 282 3.01 -35.58 21.42
N MET A 283 2.86 -34.64 20.46
CA MET A 283 3.99 -33.95 19.84
C MET A 283 4.69 -33.02 20.84
N ILE A 284 3.94 -32.22 21.61
CA ILE A 284 4.52 -31.37 22.68
C ILE A 284 5.25 -32.19 23.72
N LYS A 285 4.63 -33.27 24.21
CA LYS A 285 5.29 -34.15 25.22
C LYS A 285 6.61 -34.73 24.71
N LYS A 286 6.66 -35.14 23.44
CA LYS A 286 7.91 -35.62 22.81
C LYS A 286 8.96 -34.52 22.71
N GLU A 287 8.59 -33.29 22.34
CA GLU A 287 9.53 -32.20 22.20
C GLU A 287 10.09 -31.72 23.53
N VAL A 288 9.26 -31.63 24.58
CA VAL A 288 9.71 -31.33 25.94
C VAL A 288 10.74 -32.37 26.41
N GLN A 289 10.51 -33.66 26.13
CA GLN A 289 11.47 -34.73 26.44
C GLN A 289 12.76 -34.63 25.63
N TYR A 290 12.72 -34.18 24.36
CA TYR A 290 13.90 -34.01 23.54
C TYR A 290 14.76 -32.84 24.00
N ARG A 291 14.15 -31.69 24.35
CA ARG A 291 14.87 -30.52 24.87
C ARG A 291 15.56 -30.77 26.19
N SER A 292 14.94 -31.55 27.06
CA SER A 292 15.58 -31.98 28.34
C SER A 292 16.87 -32.77 28.13
N LYS A 293 17.06 -33.38 26.94
CA LYS A 293 18.27 -34.16 26.58
C LYS A 293 19.32 -33.35 25.79
N LYS A 294 19.23 -32.00 25.76
CA LYS A 294 20.17 -31.08 25.04
C LYS A 294 20.43 -31.42 23.55
N ARG A 295 19.54 -32.13 22.88
CA ARG A 295 19.64 -32.43 21.46
C ARG A 295 18.88 -31.34 20.67
N LYS A 296 19.52 -30.73 19.65
CA LYS A 296 18.82 -29.87 18.67
C LYS A 296 17.78 -30.74 17.97
N SER A 297 16.51 -30.49 18.24
CA SER A 297 15.43 -31.29 17.69
C SER A 297 15.07 -30.83 16.30
N LYS A 298 15.10 -31.73 15.31
CA LYS A 298 14.51 -31.53 13.98
C LYS A 298 12.97 -31.47 14.03
N LEU A 299 12.35 -31.75 15.17
CA LEU A 299 10.89 -31.80 15.36
C LEU A 299 10.27 -30.39 15.43
N ILE A 300 11.04 -29.33 15.70
CA ILE A 300 10.55 -27.94 15.85
C ILE A 300 9.87 -27.46 14.59
N ASP A 301 10.33 -27.91 13.44
CA ASP A 301 9.78 -27.54 12.12
C ASP A 301 8.64 -28.44 11.64
N ASN A 302 8.22 -29.43 12.47
CA ASN A 302 7.09 -30.27 12.10
C ASN A 302 5.82 -29.43 11.97
N ILE A 303 5.10 -29.69 10.90
CA ILE A 303 3.84 -29.04 10.59
C ILE A 303 2.75 -29.66 11.46
N VAL A 304 1.97 -28.79 12.11
CA VAL A 304 0.78 -29.16 12.90
C VAL A 304 -0.47 -29.02 12.04
N LEU A 305 -0.51 -27.93 11.25
CA LEU A 305 -1.56 -27.63 10.30
C LEU A 305 -0.92 -27.02 9.06
N ASP A 306 -1.13 -27.64 7.90
CA ASP A 306 -0.53 -27.17 6.64
C ASP A 306 -1.07 -25.83 6.19
N GLY A 307 -0.20 -24.95 5.66
CA GLY A 307 -0.56 -23.80 4.88
C GLY A 307 -0.79 -24.18 3.40
N PHE A 308 -1.13 -23.19 2.58
CA PHE A 308 -1.40 -23.39 1.14
C PHE A 308 -0.13 -23.33 0.27
N GLY A 309 1.01 -22.91 0.85
CA GLY A 309 2.29 -22.77 0.15
C GLY A 309 2.46 -21.43 -0.58
N SER A 310 3.68 -21.15 -1.02
CA SER A 310 4.07 -19.87 -1.64
C SER A 310 3.45 -19.61 -3.02
N LYS A 311 2.81 -20.60 -3.61
CA LYS A 311 2.15 -20.45 -4.93
C LYS A 311 0.68 -20.02 -4.84
N LEU A 312 0.16 -19.74 -3.64
CA LEU A 312 -1.24 -19.38 -3.44
C LEU A 312 -1.60 -18.10 -4.21
N LEU A 313 -0.93 -16.99 -3.91
CA LEU A 313 -1.19 -15.71 -4.55
C LEU A 313 -1.02 -15.75 -6.08
N PRO A 314 0.09 -16.28 -6.64
CA PRO A 314 0.22 -16.46 -8.09
C PRO A 314 -0.92 -17.26 -8.73
N CYS A 315 -1.32 -18.36 -8.10
CA CYS A 315 -2.40 -19.21 -8.62
C CYS A 315 -3.76 -18.48 -8.65
N ILE A 316 -4.07 -17.76 -7.58
CA ILE A 316 -5.32 -16.99 -7.49
C ILE A 316 -5.31 -15.82 -8.45
N TRP A 317 -4.18 -15.12 -8.60
CA TRP A 317 -4.05 -14.02 -9.55
C TRP A 317 -4.26 -14.50 -10.99
N GLU A 318 -3.59 -15.56 -11.40
CA GLU A 318 -3.71 -16.12 -12.75
C GLU A 318 -5.15 -16.54 -13.09
N LYS A 319 -5.87 -17.16 -12.14
CA LYS A 319 -7.18 -17.76 -12.39
C LYS A 319 -8.38 -16.92 -11.95
N GLY A 320 -8.19 -16.02 -11.01
CA GLY A 320 -9.25 -15.28 -10.32
C GLY A 320 -9.17 -13.75 -10.42
N GLN A 321 -8.25 -13.17 -11.20
CA GLN A 321 -8.06 -11.73 -11.30
C GLN A 321 -9.36 -10.97 -11.57
N ASN A 322 -10.15 -11.41 -12.55
CA ASN A 322 -11.41 -10.77 -12.91
C ASN A 322 -12.45 -10.78 -11.78
N GLU A 323 -12.46 -11.84 -10.96
CA GLU A 323 -13.35 -11.95 -9.80
C GLU A 323 -12.83 -11.07 -8.66
N LEU A 324 -11.52 -11.06 -8.40
CA LEU A 324 -10.89 -10.16 -7.41
C LEU A 324 -11.21 -8.69 -7.67
N MET A 325 -11.15 -8.25 -8.92
CA MET A 325 -11.46 -6.86 -9.30
C MET A 325 -12.92 -6.47 -9.03
N ARG A 326 -13.82 -7.45 -8.82
CA ARG A 326 -15.26 -7.24 -8.61
C ARG A 326 -15.75 -7.65 -7.22
N ILE A 327 -14.84 -7.90 -6.29
CA ILE A 327 -15.17 -8.31 -4.91
C ILE A 327 -16.13 -7.31 -4.24
N ASP A 328 -17.13 -7.85 -3.54
CA ASP A 328 -18.09 -7.12 -2.74
C ASP A 328 -17.96 -7.44 -1.24
N ASP A 329 -18.62 -6.62 -0.40
CA ASP A 329 -18.52 -6.67 1.07
C ASP A 329 -18.85 -8.03 1.68
N TYR A 330 -19.84 -8.73 1.13
CA TYR A 330 -20.29 -10.03 1.65
C TYR A 330 -19.29 -11.17 1.40
N GLN A 331 -18.31 -10.94 0.53
CA GLN A 331 -17.28 -11.90 0.18
C GLN A 331 -16.02 -11.76 1.06
N LEU A 332 -15.96 -10.71 1.88
CA LEU A 332 -14.82 -10.39 2.73
C LEU A 332 -15.17 -10.58 4.21
N THR A 333 -14.22 -11.11 4.98
CA THR A 333 -14.30 -11.04 6.45
C THR A 333 -14.19 -9.59 6.93
N ILE A 334 -14.52 -9.35 8.20
CA ILE A 334 -14.41 -8.01 8.81
C ILE A 334 -12.96 -7.49 8.75
N SER A 335 -11.99 -8.35 9.04
CA SER A 335 -10.57 -8.01 9.01
C SER A 335 -10.10 -7.73 7.57
N GLN A 336 -10.45 -8.58 6.62
CA GLN A 336 -10.16 -8.36 5.20
C GLN A 336 -10.73 -7.03 4.71
N LYS A 337 -12.01 -6.76 5.01
CA LYS A 337 -12.68 -5.54 4.58
C LYS A 337 -11.95 -4.28 5.07
N LYS A 338 -11.57 -4.26 6.36
CA LYS A 338 -10.82 -3.15 6.94
C LYS A 338 -9.46 -2.97 6.26
N GLU A 339 -8.74 -4.07 6.03
CA GLU A 339 -7.42 -4.02 5.42
C GLU A 339 -7.49 -3.65 3.93
N TRP A 340 -8.47 -4.19 3.18
CA TRP A 340 -8.72 -3.82 1.79
C TRP A 340 -8.99 -2.32 1.63
N LEU A 341 -9.80 -1.74 2.54
CA LEU A 341 -10.06 -0.30 2.55
C LEU A 341 -8.80 0.49 2.92
N GLY A 342 -8.06 0.06 3.93
CA GLY A 342 -6.86 0.77 4.40
C GLY A 342 -5.75 0.80 3.36
N ILE A 343 -5.40 -0.36 2.77
CA ILE A 343 -4.38 -0.45 1.70
C ILE A 343 -4.88 0.31 0.46
N GLY A 344 -6.14 0.09 0.07
CA GLY A 344 -6.73 0.76 -1.10
C GLY A 344 -6.70 2.28 -0.96
N GLN A 345 -7.00 2.82 0.22
CA GLN A 345 -6.91 4.24 0.53
C GLN A 345 -5.47 4.74 0.49
N ALA A 346 -4.54 4.03 1.15
CA ALA A 346 -3.13 4.43 1.18
C ALA A 346 -2.56 4.55 -0.24
N ILE A 347 -2.80 3.54 -1.09
CA ILE A 347 -2.34 3.58 -2.49
C ILE A 347 -3.08 4.67 -3.27
N PHE A 348 -4.39 4.85 -3.07
CA PHE A 348 -5.14 5.91 -3.73
C PHE A 348 -4.59 7.29 -3.38
N ASP A 349 -4.36 7.57 -2.11
CA ASP A 349 -3.85 8.87 -1.65
C ASP A 349 -2.46 9.20 -2.24
N TRP A 350 -1.58 8.20 -2.32
CA TRP A 350 -0.22 8.38 -2.84
C TRP A 350 -0.12 8.32 -4.37
N CYS A 351 -1.05 7.64 -5.03
CA CYS A 351 -0.94 7.29 -6.44
C CYS A 351 -2.11 7.78 -7.29
N CYS A 352 -3.07 8.58 -6.74
CA CYS A 352 -4.16 9.11 -7.55
C CYS A 352 -3.63 9.97 -8.70
N SER A 353 -4.27 9.84 -9.86
CA SER A 353 -3.79 10.43 -11.10
C SER A 353 -4.93 10.88 -12.00
N GLY A 354 -4.60 11.75 -12.95
CA GLY A 354 -5.48 12.16 -14.03
C GLY A 354 -5.61 11.08 -15.12
N LYS A 355 -6.30 11.42 -16.19
CA LYS A 355 -6.30 10.65 -17.45
C LYS A 355 -5.14 11.11 -18.30
N SER A 356 -4.39 10.17 -18.89
CA SER A 356 -3.42 10.51 -19.94
C SER A 356 -4.15 11.18 -21.12
N LYS A 357 -3.52 12.17 -21.69
CA LYS A 357 -4.01 12.93 -22.85
C LYS A 357 -3.31 12.52 -24.15
N ASN A 358 -2.97 11.22 -24.28
CA ASN A 358 -2.43 10.69 -25.54
C ASN A 358 -3.45 10.69 -26.64
#